data_646c485536001e1ee872c6962c7e25c2
#
_entry.id   646c485536001e1ee872c6962c7e25c2
#
_cell.length_a   1.000
_cell.length_b   1.000
_cell.length_c   1.000
_cell.angle_alpha   90.00
_cell.angle_beta   90.00
_cell.angle_gamma   90.00
#
_symmetry.space_group_name_H-M   'P 1'
#
loop_
_entity.id
_entity.type
_entity.pdbx_description
1 polymer ?
#
loop_
_entity_poly.entity_id
_entity_poly.type
_entity_poly.pdbx_seq_one_letter_code
_entity_poly.pdbx_strand_id
1 'polypeptide(L)'
;LRFGWKISKAGNSGVKYRTRGNTGLEYQILDDANHKDGEDPTHRTGSLYDLIAAPDDKQLKPVGEWNHSHVIADGNHIEHWLNGEKIVEIEYGSDEWKQRFQKSKYSNQKGFGDWTGPILLQDHMDDVWFRNVQIREL
;
A
#
# COMPACT_ATOMS: atom_id res chain seq x y z
N LEU A 1 3.71 -11.24 -1.36
CA LEU A 1 4.82 -10.45 -0.85
C LEU A 1 4.63 -10.23 0.65
N ARG A 2 5.67 -10.51 1.47
CA ARG A 2 5.67 -10.24 2.91
C ARG A 2 6.86 -9.38 3.26
N PHE A 3 6.70 -8.49 4.23
CA PHE A 3 7.78 -7.61 4.69
C PHE A 3 7.52 -7.08 6.10
N GLY A 4 8.60 -6.90 6.86
CA GLY A 4 8.59 -6.13 8.09
C GLY A 4 9.06 -4.71 7.81
N TRP A 5 8.48 -3.73 8.49
CA TRP A 5 8.83 -2.33 8.32
C TRP A 5 8.63 -1.53 9.61
N LYS A 6 9.33 -0.42 9.71
CA LYS A 6 9.09 0.65 10.69
C LYS A 6 9.38 1.99 10.06
N ILE A 7 8.74 3.03 10.55
CA ILE A 7 8.83 4.39 10.00
C ILE A 7 9.21 5.39 11.09
N SER A 8 9.90 6.46 10.71
CA SER A 8 10.20 7.61 11.58
C SER A 8 8.97 8.48 11.81
N LYS A 9 9.06 9.37 12.80
CA LYS A 9 8.01 10.38 13.05
C LYS A 9 7.78 11.25 11.82
N ALA A 10 6.51 11.47 11.48
CA ALA A 10 6.06 12.17 10.28
C ALA A 10 6.59 11.58 8.97
N GLY A 11 7.04 10.32 8.97
CA GLY A 11 7.61 9.66 7.80
C GLY A 11 6.55 9.19 6.81
N ASN A 12 6.98 9.10 5.54
CA ASN A 12 6.20 8.61 4.41
C ASN A 12 7.05 7.64 3.59
N SER A 13 6.48 6.52 3.23
CA SER A 13 7.06 5.49 2.37
C SER A 13 5.94 4.63 1.78
N GLY A 14 6.30 3.58 1.06
CA GLY A 14 5.35 2.63 0.50
C GLY A 14 6.04 1.46 -0.17
N VAL A 15 5.26 0.43 -0.44
CA VAL A 15 5.70 -0.71 -1.25
C VAL A 15 4.82 -0.81 -2.47
N LYS A 16 5.43 -0.60 -3.66
CA LYS A 16 4.69 -0.63 -4.93
C LYS A 16 4.87 -1.96 -5.64
N TYR A 17 3.81 -2.41 -6.26
CA TYR A 17 3.75 -3.64 -7.05
C TYR A 17 2.90 -3.42 -8.30
N ARG A 18 2.98 -4.33 -9.27
CA ARG A 18 2.38 -4.15 -10.61
C ARG A 18 2.75 -2.78 -11.17
N THR A 19 4.05 -2.54 -11.29
CA THR A 19 4.59 -1.22 -11.58
C THR A 19 4.88 -1.00 -13.06
N ARG A 20 4.84 0.27 -13.46
CA ARG A 20 5.42 0.78 -14.70
C ARG A 20 6.19 2.06 -14.38
N GLY A 21 7.51 2.04 -14.58
CA GLY A 21 8.39 3.09 -14.05
C GLY A 21 8.24 3.18 -12.53
N ASN A 22 8.03 4.37 -12.02
CA ASN A 22 7.87 4.62 -10.57
C ASN A 22 6.40 4.59 -10.09
N THR A 23 5.46 4.22 -10.96
CA THR A 23 4.03 4.16 -10.66
C THR A 23 3.55 2.71 -10.58
N GLY A 24 2.62 2.42 -9.70
CA GLY A 24 2.00 1.10 -9.52
C GLY A 24 0.98 1.11 -8.40
N LEU A 25 0.39 -0.05 -8.15
CA LEU A 25 -0.38 -0.25 -6.93
C LEU A 25 0.55 -0.11 -5.73
N GLU A 26 0.08 0.53 -4.66
CA GLU A 26 0.93 0.85 -3.53
C GLU A 26 0.28 0.47 -2.20
N TYR A 27 1.02 -0.33 -1.43
CA TYR A 27 0.77 -0.50 0.00
C TYR A 27 1.39 0.70 0.72
N GLN A 28 0.57 1.59 1.26
CA GLN A 28 1.05 2.80 1.93
C GLN A 28 1.70 2.51 3.27
N ILE A 29 2.77 3.22 3.59
CA ILE A 29 3.44 3.26 4.89
C ILE A 29 3.57 4.71 5.30
N LEU A 30 2.94 5.09 6.41
CA LEU A 30 2.84 6.48 6.86
C LEU A 30 2.87 6.56 8.39
N ASP A 31 3.36 7.64 8.93
CA ASP A 31 2.97 8.06 10.27
C ASP A 31 1.60 8.74 10.17
N ASP A 32 0.54 7.94 10.31
CA ASP A 32 -0.84 8.37 10.07
C ASP A 32 -1.26 9.59 10.93
N ALA A 33 -0.64 9.74 12.10
CA ALA A 33 -1.01 10.79 13.06
C ALA A 33 -0.27 12.12 12.85
N ASN A 34 0.97 12.08 12.32
CA ASN A 34 1.82 13.27 12.27
C ASN A 34 2.17 13.70 10.84
N HIS A 35 1.96 12.86 9.84
CA HIS A 35 2.15 13.25 8.45
C HIS A 35 0.88 13.88 7.87
N LYS A 36 1.03 14.98 7.12
CA LYS A 36 -0.11 15.71 6.52
C LYS A 36 -1.00 14.86 5.60
N ASP A 37 -0.42 13.90 4.89
CA ASP A 37 -1.17 13.00 4.01
C ASP A 37 -2.12 12.08 4.78
N GLY A 38 -1.92 11.88 6.09
CA GLY A 38 -2.82 11.12 6.96
C GLY A 38 -4.21 11.77 7.16
N GLU A 39 -4.40 13.01 6.71
CA GLU A 39 -5.72 13.64 6.66
C GLU A 39 -6.65 12.93 5.67
N ASP A 40 -6.10 12.38 4.57
CA ASP A 40 -6.86 11.55 3.62
C ASP A 40 -6.82 10.09 4.07
N PRO A 41 -7.98 9.46 4.36
CA PRO A 41 -8.02 8.05 4.75
C PRO A 41 -7.39 7.08 3.74
N THR A 42 -7.45 7.38 2.45
CA THR A 42 -6.86 6.54 1.39
C THR A 42 -5.34 6.64 1.31
N HIS A 43 -4.74 7.59 2.04
CA HIS A 43 -3.29 7.78 2.13
C HIS A 43 -2.69 7.24 3.43
N ARG A 44 -3.49 6.67 4.33
CA ARG A 44 -3.01 6.09 5.60
C ARG A 44 -2.37 4.73 5.40
N THR A 45 -1.57 4.32 6.36
CA THR A 45 -0.88 3.02 6.36
C THR A 45 -1.81 1.86 6.04
N GLY A 46 -1.34 0.99 5.15
CA GLY A 46 -2.03 -0.23 4.72
C GLY A 46 -3.08 -0.01 3.64
N SER A 47 -3.49 1.23 3.38
CA SER A 47 -4.39 1.55 2.28
C SER A 47 -3.81 1.08 0.94
N LEU A 48 -4.68 0.69 0.02
CA LEU A 48 -4.35 0.70 -1.40
C LEU A 48 -4.38 2.17 -1.84
N TYR A 49 -3.21 2.78 -1.87
CA TYR A 49 -3.01 4.22 -1.92
C TYR A 49 -3.86 4.92 -2.98
N ASP A 50 -4.58 5.95 -2.54
CA ASP A 50 -5.48 6.79 -3.35
C ASP A 50 -6.69 6.04 -3.97
N LEU A 51 -6.90 4.78 -3.57
CA LEU A 51 -7.99 3.93 -4.06
C LEU A 51 -8.90 3.44 -2.93
N ILE A 52 -8.33 2.75 -1.93
CA ILE A 52 -9.10 2.10 -0.86
C ILE A 52 -8.45 2.40 0.48
N ALA A 53 -9.21 3.02 1.37
CA ALA A 53 -8.76 3.26 2.73
C ALA A 53 -8.69 1.94 3.54
N ALA A 54 -7.61 1.78 4.30
CA ALA A 54 -7.57 0.80 5.37
C ALA A 54 -8.48 1.24 6.53
N PRO A 55 -9.02 0.32 7.34
CA PRO A 55 -9.86 0.65 8.49
C PRO A 55 -9.12 1.56 9.49
N ASP A 56 -9.86 2.45 10.15
CA ASP A 56 -9.28 3.35 11.16
C ASP A 56 -8.85 2.62 12.44
N ASP A 57 -9.48 1.50 12.75
CA ASP A 57 -9.20 0.64 13.92
C ASP A 57 -8.16 -0.46 13.64
N LYS A 58 -7.48 -0.42 12.48
CA LYS A 58 -6.41 -1.36 12.14
C LYS A 58 -5.34 -1.45 13.23
N GLN A 59 -4.76 -2.62 13.40
CA GLN A 59 -3.75 -2.92 14.42
C GLN A 59 -2.36 -2.36 14.06
N LEU A 60 -2.25 -1.02 13.90
CA LEU A 60 -1.00 -0.33 13.62
C LEU A 60 -0.19 -0.13 14.90
N LYS A 61 1.09 -0.54 14.89
CA LYS A 61 2.02 -0.29 15.99
C LYS A 61 2.57 1.15 15.93
N PRO A 62 2.97 1.71 17.08
CA PRO A 62 3.54 3.05 17.16
C PRO A 62 4.75 3.27 16.24
N VAL A 63 4.98 4.52 15.87
CA VAL A 63 6.19 4.96 15.16
C VAL A 63 7.46 4.42 15.83
N GLY A 64 8.39 3.93 15.04
CA GLY A 64 9.64 3.31 15.50
C GLY A 64 9.52 1.84 15.89
N GLU A 65 8.31 1.28 15.96
CA GLU A 65 8.08 -0.14 16.18
C GLU A 65 7.92 -0.90 14.86
N TRP A 66 8.29 -2.20 14.90
CA TRP A 66 8.18 -3.07 13.74
C TRP A 66 6.74 -3.53 13.49
N ASN A 67 6.22 -3.22 12.31
CA ASN A 67 5.01 -3.78 11.75
C ASN A 67 5.33 -4.91 10.76
N HIS A 68 4.38 -5.79 10.52
CA HIS A 68 4.44 -6.85 9.51
C HIS A 68 3.30 -6.70 8.53
N SER A 69 3.64 -6.68 7.24
CA SER A 69 2.65 -6.55 6.18
C SER A 69 2.73 -7.69 5.18
N HIS A 70 1.60 -7.96 4.55
CA HIS A 70 1.48 -8.95 3.51
C HIS A 70 0.60 -8.39 2.39
N VAL A 71 1.06 -8.51 1.15
CA VAL A 71 0.30 -8.22 -0.06
C VAL A 71 0.09 -9.53 -0.80
N ILE A 72 -1.16 -9.84 -1.12
CA ILE A 72 -1.56 -10.89 -2.04
C ILE A 72 -2.04 -10.21 -3.32
N ALA A 73 -1.53 -10.63 -4.46
CA ALA A 73 -1.97 -10.21 -5.78
C ALA A 73 -2.01 -11.46 -6.67
N ASP A 74 -3.15 -12.13 -6.67
CA ASP A 74 -3.40 -13.38 -7.40
C ASP A 74 -4.43 -13.13 -8.51
N GLY A 75 -3.99 -13.12 -9.76
CA GLY A 75 -4.85 -12.72 -10.86
C GLY A 75 -5.45 -11.34 -10.61
N ASN A 76 -6.78 -11.25 -10.55
CA ASN A 76 -7.49 -10.00 -10.26
C ASN A 76 -7.67 -9.74 -8.77
N HIS A 77 -7.45 -10.73 -7.92
CA HIS A 77 -7.67 -10.64 -6.48
C HIS A 77 -6.50 -9.95 -5.78
N ILE A 78 -6.77 -8.92 -5.00
CA ILE A 78 -5.77 -8.12 -4.29
C ILE A 78 -6.17 -8.01 -2.82
N GLU A 79 -5.22 -8.30 -1.94
CA GLU A 79 -5.38 -8.10 -0.49
C GLU A 79 -4.18 -7.37 0.11
N HIS A 80 -4.45 -6.51 1.09
CA HIS A 80 -3.46 -5.98 2.03
C HIS A 80 -3.73 -6.49 3.44
N TRP A 81 -2.66 -6.88 4.12
CA TRP A 81 -2.68 -7.37 5.49
C TRP A 81 -1.71 -6.56 6.35
N LEU A 82 -2.10 -6.26 7.57
CA LEU A 82 -1.28 -5.59 8.58
C LEU A 82 -1.35 -6.36 9.89
N ASN A 83 -0.19 -6.74 10.42
CA ASN A 83 -0.03 -7.44 11.71
C ASN A 83 -0.98 -8.64 11.91
N GLY A 84 -1.24 -9.39 10.82
CA GLY A 84 -2.08 -10.59 10.81
C GLY A 84 -3.55 -10.35 10.51
N GLU A 85 -3.96 -9.12 10.27
CA GLU A 85 -5.34 -8.75 9.92
C GLU A 85 -5.44 -8.31 8.47
N LYS A 86 -6.46 -8.80 7.74
CA LYS A 86 -6.79 -8.33 6.40
C LYS A 86 -7.49 -6.98 6.49
N ILE A 87 -6.90 -5.96 5.86
CA ILE A 87 -7.34 -4.56 5.97
C ILE A 87 -7.83 -3.97 4.65
N VAL A 88 -7.47 -4.57 3.52
CA VAL A 88 -7.97 -4.21 2.19
C VAL A 88 -8.19 -5.47 1.39
N GLU A 89 -9.28 -5.51 0.62
CA GLU A 89 -9.57 -6.56 -0.36
C GLU A 89 -10.31 -5.96 -1.54
N ILE A 90 -9.91 -6.30 -2.76
CA ILE A 90 -10.57 -5.83 -3.99
C ILE A 90 -10.32 -6.79 -5.15
N GLU A 91 -11.29 -6.88 -6.06
CA GLU A 91 -11.14 -7.50 -7.38
C GLU A 91 -10.83 -6.42 -8.42
N TYR A 92 -9.63 -6.48 -9.02
CA TYR A 92 -9.25 -5.63 -10.14
C TYR A 92 -10.25 -5.77 -11.30
N GLY A 93 -10.68 -4.65 -11.86
CA GLY A 93 -11.62 -4.63 -12.99
C GLY A 93 -13.09 -4.79 -12.59
N SER A 94 -13.41 -5.01 -11.30
CA SER A 94 -14.79 -4.98 -10.79
C SER A 94 -15.40 -3.58 -10.94
N ASP A 95 -16.71 -3.47 -10.76
CA ASP A 95 -17.38 -2.17 -10.78
C ASP A 95 -16.92 -1.28 -9.62
N GLU A 96 -16.65 -1.86 -8.46
CA GLU A 96 -16.06 -1.15 -7.33
C GLU A 96 -14.67 -0.60 -7.68
N TRP A 97 -13.79 -1.43 -8.26
CA TRP A 97 -12.48 -1.00 -8.75
C TRP A 97 -12.60 0.19 -9.70
N LYS A 98 -13.46 0.09 -10.72
CA LYS A 98 -13.66 1.13 -11.74
C LYS A 98 -14.10 2.46 -11.13
N GLN A 99 -15.03 2.42 -10.18
CA GLN A 99 -15.52 3.63 -9.50
C GLN A 99 -14.40 4.31 -8.68
N ARG A 100 -13.59 3.54 -7.95
CA ARG A 100 -12.47 4.05 -7.17
C ARG A 100 -11.36 4.57 -8.05
N PHE A 101 -10.99 3.83 -9.08
CA PHE A 101 -9.97 4.23 -10.07
C PHE A 101 -10.33 5.56 -10.76
N GLN A 102 -11.58 5.74 -11.17
CA GLN A 102 -12.02 6.98 -11.82
C GLN A 102 -11.89 8.22 -10.92
N LYS A 103 -11.97 8.05 -9.61
CA LYS A 103 -11.83 9.14 -8.63
C LYS A 103 -10.38 9.38 -8.21
N SER A 104 -9.48 8.46 -8.51
CA SER A 104 -8.08 8.52 -8.10
C SER A 104 -7.24 9.42 -9.03
N LYS A 105 -6.07 9.81 -8.54
CA LYS A 105 -5.07 10.50 -9.37
C LYS A 105 -4.55 9.67 -10.54
N TYR A 106 -4.83 8.36 -10.53
CA TYR A 106 -4.40 7.42 -11.56
C TYR A 106 -5.39 7.27 -12.72
N SER A 107 -6.55 7.95 -12.69
CA SER A 107 -7.68 7.78 -13.64
C SER A 107 -7.30 7.90 -15.12
N ASN A 108 -6.24 8.65 -15.43
CA ASN A 108 -5.73 8.81 -16.81
C ASN A 108 -4.65 7.78 -17.18
N GLN A 109 -4.30 6.85 -16.31
CA GLN A 109 -3.25 5.87 -16.54
C GLN A 109 -3.82 4.55 -17.06
N LYS A 110 -3.76 4.36 -18.38
CA LYS A 110 -4.28 3.15 -19.03
C LYS A 110 -3.58 1.89 -18.53
N GLY A 111 -4.38 0.92 -18.07
CA GLY A 111 -3.92 -0.38 -17.56
C GLY A 111 -3.32 -0.32 -16.16
N PHE A 112 -3.50 0.78 -15.44
CA PHE A 112 -3.07 0.88 -14.04
C PHE A 112 -3.69 -0.25 -13.20
N GLY A 113 -2.82 -0.94 -12.46
CA GLY A 113 -3.22 -2.09 -11.62
C GLY A 113 -3.04 -3.46 -12.29
N ASP A 114 -2.77 -3.50 -13.61
CA ASP A 114 -2.55 -4.74 -14.38
C ASP A 114 -1.16 -4.78 -15.05
N TRP A 115 -0.27 -3.92 -14.63
CA TRP A 115 1.08 -3.89 -15.19
C TRP A 115 1.96 -4.99 -14.59
N THR A 116 2.97 -5.40 -15.35
CA THR A 116 4.05 -6.26 -14.87
C THR A 116 5.33 -5.43 -14.75
N GLY A 117 5.91 -5.44 -13.55
CA GLY A 117 7.12 -4.69 -13.27
C GLY A 117 7.71 -5.02 -11.91
N PRO A 118 8.84 -4.41 -11.54
CA PRO A 118 9.51 -4.68 -10.28
C PRO A 118 8.69 -4.24 -9.06
N ILE A 119 8.95 -4.87 -7.92
CA ILE A 119 8.51 -4.34 -6.63
C ILE A 119 9.44 -3.19 -6.26
N LEU A 120 8.86 -2.06 -5.83
CA LEU A 120 9.60 -0.88 -5.43
C LEU A 120 9.36 -0.59 -3.94
N LEU A 121 10.45 -0.41 -3.19
CA LEU A 121 10.44 0.18 -1.86
C LEU A 121 10.62 1.68 -2.03
N GLN A 122 9.64 2.48 -1.62
CA GLN A 122 9.66 3.92 -1.87
C GLN A 122 10.62 4.62 -0.91
N ASP A 123 11.55 5.37 -1.47
CA ASP A 123 12.27 6.43 -0.78
C ASP A 123 11.49 7.75 -0.98
N HIS A 124 11.03 8.32 0.13
CA HIS A 124 10.32 9.60 0.17
C HIS A 124 11.10 10.65 0.98
N MET A 125 12.42 10.44 1.12
CA MET A 125 13.37 11.26 1.91
C MET A 125 13.16 11.19 3.44
N ASP A 126 12.33 10.27 3.90
CA ASP A 126 12.09 10.00 5.31
C ASP A 126 12.71 8.66 5.71
N ASP A 127 13.13 8.53 6.97
CA ASP A 127 13.71 7.28 7.45
C ASP A 127 12.65 6.19 7.54
N VAL A 128 12.88 5.12 6.79
CA VAL A 128 12.10 3.89 6.80
C VAL A 128 13.06 2.68 6.83
N TRP A 129 12.68 1.67 7.57
CA TRP A 129 13.45 0.42 7.67
C TRP A 129 12.61 -0.75 7.21
N PHE A 130 13.21 -1.60 6.38
CA PHE A 130 12.62 -2.85 5.92
C PHE A 130 13.43 -4.05 6.40
N ARG A 131 12.75 -5.16 6.68
CA ARG A 131 13.37 -6.44 6.99
C ARG A 131 12.52 -7.60 6.49
N ASN A 132 13.15 -8.77 6.32
CA ASN A 132 12.46 -10.02 5.98
C ASN A 132 11.54 -9.86 4.76
N VAL A 133 12.02 -9.14 3.75
CA VAL A 133 11.27 -8.98 2.49
C VAL A 133 11.31 -10.30 1.74
N GLN A 134 10.14 -10.88 1.51
CA GLN A 134 9.98 -12.18 0.89
C GLN A 134 8.90 -12.13 -0.18
N ILE A 135 9.16 -12.74 -1.33
CA ILE A 135 8.18 -12.92 -2.40
C ILE A 135 8.02 -14.41 -2.69
N ARG A 136 6.81 -14.79 -3.03
CA ARG A 136 6.46 -16.11 -3.55
C ARG A 136 5.46 -15.95 -4.67
N GLU A 137 5.65 -16.66 -5.77
CA GLU A 137 4.62 -16.86 -6.78
C GLU A 137 3.52 -17.76 -6.23
N LEU A 138 2.27 -17.47 -6.61
CA LEU A 138 1.08 -18.20 -6.20
C LEU A 138 0.63 -19.15 -7.29
#